data_894d9d0482cf79a4a23c2c3ebb0d1c75
#
_entry.id   894d9d0482cf79a4a23c2c3ebb0d1c75
#
_cell.length_a   1.000
_cell.length_b   1.000
_cell.length_c   1.000
_cell.angle_alpha   90.00
_cell.angle_beta   90.00
_cell.angle_gamma   90.00
#
_symmetry.space_group_name_H-M   'P 1'
#
loop_
_entity.id
_entity.type
_entity.pdbx_description
1 polymer ?
#
loop_
_entity_poly.entity_id
_entity_poly.type
_entity_poly.pdbx_seq_one_letter_code
_entity_poly.pdbx_strand_id
1 'polypeptide(L)'
;MAEYVNVAVDAMGGDNAPAEIVKGAVEAVNADKRVKVFLVGKEPVIREELKAYSYDAEQLEVVHAEEVIETAEPPVMAIRRKKDSSIVKAMYMVKNGECDAFVSAGSTGAVLVGGQVIVGRIRGVGRPPLAPLIPTEKGVSLLLDCGANVDARPSMLVQFAKMGSVYMESVMGVKNPRVGIVNIGAEEEKGNALVKETFPLLKNCPEINFIGSVEARDIPAGAADVIVCEAFVGNVILKMYEGVSSALLHQVKQGMMSTLRSKMGALLVKPALKTTLKSFDTSQYGGAPLLGLNGLVVKTHGSSKAVEVKNSILQCIAFKEEKINEKIKEQI
;
A
#
# COMPACT_ATOMS: atom_id res chain seq x y z
N MET A 1 29.98 -0.16 8.51
CA MET A 1 28.83 -1.04 8.75
C MET A 1 27.73 -0.61 7.79
N ALA A 2 27.07 -1.52 7.08
CA ALA A 2 25.94 -1.14 6.24
C ALA A 2 24.85 -0.54 7.13
N GLU A 3 24.32 0.61 6.75
CA GLU A 3 23.24 1.26 7.47
C GLU A 3 21.96 0.46 7.24
N TYR A 4 21.31 0.01 8.31
CA TYR A 4 20.03 -0.68 8.22
C TYR A 4 18.91 0.26 7.71
N VAL A 5 17.95 -0.31 7.00
CA VAL A 5 16.63 0.29 6.81
C VAL A 5 15.78 -0.07 8.03
N ASN A 6 15.52 0.89 8.88
CA ASN A 6 14.81 0.70 10.13
C ASN A 6 13.30 0.82 9.89
N VAL A 7 12.55 -0.25 10.17
CA VAL A 7 11.11 -0.31 9.94
C VAL A 7 10.37 -0.54 11.25
N ALA A 8 9.55 0.41 11.68
CA ALA A 8 8.62 0.26 12.79
C ALA A 8 7.36 -0.47 12.29
N VAL A 9 6.99 -1.56 12.95
CA VAL A 9 5.83 -2.40 12.58
C VAL A 9 4.84 -2.41 13.73
N ASP A 10 3.60 -2.01 13.44
CA ASP A 10 2.47 -2.14 14.36
C ASP A 10 2.13 -3.63 14.54
N ALA A 11 2.60 -4.21 15.61
CA ALA A 11 2.44 -5.64 15.89
C ALA A 11 1.03 -6.03 16.34
N MET A 12 0.20 -5.03 16.70
CA MET A 12 -1.14 -5.26 17.26
C MET A 12 -2.27 -4.93 16.29
N GLY A 13 -1.95 -4.42 15.09
CA GLY A 13 -2.94 -4.00 14.11
C GLY A 13 -3.29 -5.09 13.10
N GLY A 14 -4.60 -5.21 12.81
CA GLY A 14 -5.15 -6.16 11.83
C GLY A 14 -5.81 -7.39 12.44
N ASP A 15 -6.57 -8.11 11.60
CA ASP A 15 -7.44 -9.23 12.01
C ASP A 15 -6.62 -10.45 12.48
N ASN A 16 -5.37 -10.57 12.00
CA ASN A 16 -4.47 -11.70 12.26
C ASN A 16 -3.30 -11.31 13.19
N ALA A 17 -3.37 -10.14 13.83
CA ALA A 17 -2.37 -9.70 14.79
C ALA A 17 -2.50 -10.47 16.14
N PRO A 18 -1.40 -10.71 16.85
CA PRO A 18 -0.02 -10.41 16.46
C PRO A 18 0.65 -11.50 15.60
N ALA A 19 0.09 -12.73 15.55
CA ALA A 19 0.74 -13.92 15.01
C ALA A 19 1.30 -13.74 13.58
N GLU A 20 0.45 -13.32 12.62
CA GLU A 20 0.89 -13.14 11.23
C GLU A 20 1.82 -11.92 11.07
N ILE A 21 1.68 -10.90 11.91
CA ILE A 21 2.54 -9.71 11.87
C ILE A 21 3.96 -10.07 12.35
N VAL A 22 4.06 -10.74 13.49
CA VAL A 22 5.35 -11.21 14.05
C VAL A 22 6.04 -12.17 13.09
N LYS A 23 5.29 -13.14 12.55
CA LYS A 23 5.80 -14.08 11.54
C LYS A 23 6.34 -13.37 10.31
N GLY A 24 5.59 -12.42 9.75
CA GLY A 24 6.00 -11.66 8.58
C GLY A 24 7.25 -10.81 8.84
N ALA A 25 7.37 -10.23 10.02
CA ALA A 25 8.56 -9.49 10.45
C ALA A 25 9.80 -10.40 10.53
N VAL A 26 9.67 -11.58 11.15
CA VAL A 26 10.74 -12.58 11.20
C VAL A 26 11.15 -13.05 9.80
N GLU A 27 10.16 -13.34 8.94
CA GLU A 27 10.44 -13.73 7.55
C GLU A 27 11.14 -12.62 6.76
N ALA A 28 10.87 -11.33 7.05
CA ALA A 28 11.52 -10.19 6.40
C ALA A 28 13.00 -10.08 6.79
N VAL A 29 13.34 -10.10 8.09
CA VAL A 29 14.73 -10.01 8.56
C VAL A 29 15.56 -11.23 8.17
N ASN A 30 14.93 -12.39 8.05
CA ASN A 30 15.60 -13.59 7.56
C ASN A 30 15.84 -13.57 6.05
N ALA A 31 15.01 -12.83 5.31
CA ALA A 31 15.11 -12.72 3.84
C ALA A 31 16.13 -11.67 3.39
N ASP A 32 16.29 -10.56 4.13
CA ASP A 32 17.19 -9.47 3.73
C ASP A 32 17.93 -8.88 4.94
N LYS A 33 19.26 -8.86 4.85
CA LYS A 33 20.15 -8.38 5.93
C LYS A 33 20.21 -6.85 6.02
N ARG A 34 19.63 -6.14 5.07
CA ARG A 34 19.58 -4.67 5.06
C ARG A 34 18.47 -4.09 5.94
N VAL A 35 17.50 -4.90 6.38
CA VAL A 35 16.37 -4.43 7.18
C VAL A 35 16.55 -4.73 8.67
N LYS A 36 16.20 -3.76 9.51
CA LYS A 36 16.00 -3.93 10.95
C LYS A 36 14.55 -3.59 11.28
N VAL A 37 13.88 -4.48 12.01
CA VAL A 37 12.46 -4.35 12.37
C VAL A 37 12.30 -4.03 13.84
N PHE A 38 11.46 -3.04 14.14
CA PHE A 38 10.99 -2.70 15.47
C PHE A 38 9.52 -3.12 15.59
N LEU A 39 9.23 -4.22 16.28
CA LEU A 39 7.87 -4.68 16.57
C LEU A 39 7.29 -3.86 17.73
N VAL A 40 6.34 -2.98 17.42
CA VAL A 40 5.74 -2.08 18.40
C VAL A 40 4.39 -2.62 18.87
N GLY A 41 4.25 -2.87 20.18
CA GLY A 41 3.01 -3.39 20.77
C GLY A 41 3.20 -4.00 22.15
N LYS A 42 2.28 -4.83 22.60
CA LYS A 42 2.33 -5.48 23.92
C LYS A 42 3.49 -6.46 23.99
N GLU A 43 4.59 -6.05 24.58
CA GLU A 43 5.85 -6.80 24.62
C GLU A 43 5.70 -8.25 25.10
N PRO A 44 4.94 -8.59 26.18
CA PRO A 44 4.78 -9.98 26.60
C PRO A 44 4.17 -10.86 25.53
N VAL A 45 3.18 -10.33 24.78
CA VAL A 45 2.47 -11.04 23.72
C VAL A 45 3.39 -11.25 22.50
N ILE A 46 4.11 -10.20 22.09
CA ILE A 46 5.06 -10.28 20.96
C ILE A 46 6.19 -11.26 21.27
N ARG A 47 6.77 -11.20 22.47
CA ARG A 47 7.83 -12.11 22.87
C ARG A 47 7.39 -13.57 22.96
N GLU A 48 6.13 -13.83 23.32
CA GLU A 48 5.57 -15.19 23.31
C GLU A 48 5.49 -15.74 21.87
N GLU A 49 4.98 -14.96 20.93
CA GLU A 49 4.94 -15.32 19.51
C GLU A 49 6.35 -15.56 18.93
N LEU A 50 7.32 -14.72 19.29
CA LEU A 50 8.69 -14.83 18.81
C LEU A 50 9.40 -16.13 19.22
N LYS A 51 8.97 -16.81 20.30
CA LYS A 51 9.56 -18.09 20.74
C LYS A 51 9.46 -19.19 19.68
N ALA A 52 8.49 -19.10 18.78
CA ALA A 52 8.28 -20.09 17.72
C ALA A 52 9.28 -19.96 16.54
N TYR A 53 10.11 -18.90 16.51
CA TYR A 53 10.93 -18.56 15.36
C TYR A 53 12.41 -18.41 15.72
N SER A 54 13.27 -18.64 14.71
CA SER A 54 14.69 -18.31 14.76
C SER A 54 14.94 -17.06 13.91
N TYR A 55 15.63 -16.08 14.45
CA TYR A 55 15.96 -14.81 13.79
C TYR A 55 17.23 -14.21 14.40
N ASP A 56 17.84 -13.26 13.69
CA ASP A 56 18.97 -12.48 14.19
C ASP A 56 18.47 -11.39 15.13
N ALA A 57 18.89 -11.48 16.40
CA ALA A 57 18.48 -10.53 17.44
C ALA A 57 18.98 -9.10 17.20
N GLU A 58 20.01 -8.88 16.37
CA GLU A 58 20.46 -7.55 15.99
C GLU A 58 19.49 -6.86 15.00
N GLN A 59 18.73 -7.65 14.23
CA GLN A 59 17.80 -7.16 13.21
C GLN A 59 16.35 -7.05 13.68
N LEU A 60 16.00 -7.53 14.87
CA LEU A 60 14.62 -7.47 15.36
C LEU A 60 14.58 -7.06 16.83
N GLU A 61 13.90 -5.96 17.10
CA GLU A 61 13.74 -5.37 18.42
C GLU A 61 12.25 -5.24 18.77
N VAL A 62 11.90 -5.37 20.05
CA VAL A 62 10.52 -5.20 20.54
C VAL A 62 10.43 -3.89 21.30
N VAL A 63 9.50 -3.03 20.89
CA VAL A 63 9.21 -1.76 21.55
C VAL A 63 7.84 -1.86 22.22
N HIS A 64 7.80 -1.75 23.52
CA HIS A 64 6.56 -1.87 24.27
C HIS A 64 5.58 -0.75 23.99
N ALA A 65 4.30 -1.10 23.76
CA ALA A 65 3.16 -0.19 23.68
C ALA A 65 1.93 -0.89 24.29
N GLU A 66 1.29 -0.25 25.28
CA GLU A 66 0.20 -0.90 26.04
C GLU A 66 -1.14 -0.81 25.31
N GLU A 67 -1.40 0.30 24.57
CA GLU A 67 -2.71 0.57 23.96
C GLU A 67 -2.77 0.06 22.51
N VAL A 68 -3.98 -0.31 22.11
CA VAL A 68 -4.31 -0.68 20.72
C VAL A 68 -5.42 0.22 20.20
N ILE A 69 -5.29 0.73 18.97
CA ILE A 69 -6.35 1.46 18.28
C ILE A 69 -7.17 0.47 17.46
N GLU A 70 -8.43 0.29 17.85
CA GLU A 70 -9.36 -0.62 17.16
C GLU A 70 -9.88 -0.02 15.85
N THR A 71 -10.28 -0.88 14.90
CA THR A 71 -10.74 -0.44 13.57
C THR A 71 -12.01 0.42 13.64
N ALA A 72 -12.89 0.15 14.62
CA ALA A 72 -14.15 0.87 14.80
C ALA A 72 -14.02 2.21 15.54
N GLU A 73 -12.85 2.54 16.09
CA GLU A 73 -12.66 3.79 16.82
C GLU A 73 -12.57 5.01 15.89
N PRO A 74 -13.16 6.16 16.29
CA PRO A 74 -13.00 7.41 15.54
C PRO A 74 -11.51 7.80 15.42
N PRO A 75 -10.93 7.82 14.22
CA PRO A 75 -9.46 7.88 14.02
C PRO A 75 -8.80 9.08 14.67
N VAL A 76 -9.38 10.26 14.51
CA VAL A 76 -8.84 11.53 15.07
C VAL A 76 -8.77 11.49 16.59
N MET A 77 -9.81 10.94 17.21
CA MET A 77 -9.86 10.85 18.67
C MET A 77 -8.93 9.77 19.19
N ALA A 78 -8.83 8.63 18.49
CA ALA A 78 -7.94 7.54 18.85
C ALA A 78 -6.47 7.99 18.83
N ILE A 79 -6.00 8.59 17.74
CA ILE A 79 -4.63 9.14 17.61
C ILE A 79 -4.34 10.20 18.68
N ARG A 80 -5.34 10.98 19.05
CA ARG A 80 -5.18 12.07 20.02
C ARG A 80 -5.11 11.56 21.47
N ARG A 81 -5.88 10.52 21.81
CA ARG A 81 -6.02 10.01 23.18
C ARG A 81 -5.05 8.87 23.50
N LYS A 82 -4.90 7.90 22.60
CA LYS A 82 -4.10 6.70 22.81
C LYS A 82 -2.63 6.93 22.42
N LYS A 83 -1.93 7.71 23.26
CA LYS A 83 -0.53 8.10 23.00
C LYS A 83 0.45 6.93 23.14
N ASP A 84 0.09 5.93 23.92
CA ASP A 84 0.86 4.70 24.12
C ASP A 84 0.39 3.55 23.21
N SER A 85 -0.31 3.85 22.12
CA SER A 85 -0.68 2.83 21.15
C SER A 85 0.46 2.48 20.20
N SER A 86 0.45 1.24 19.73
CA SER A 86 1.44 0.72 18.77
C SER A 86 1.57 1.61 17.54
N ILE A 87 0.45 2.07 16.96
CA ILE A 87 0.41 2.98 15.81
C ILE A 87 1.08 4.33 16.14
N VAL A 88 0.70 4.95 17.24
CA VAL A 88 1.20 6.29 17.60
C VAL A 88 2.68 6.25 17.93
N LYS A 89 3.13 5.30 18.76
CA LYS A 89 4.55 5.12 19.06
C LYS A 89 5.39 4.88 17.82
N ALA A 90 5.01 3.92 16.98
CA ALA A 90 5.72 3.60 15.75
C ALA A 90 5.84 4.81 14.80
N MET A 91 4.78 5.61 14.67
CA MET A 91 4.82 6.83 13.87
C MET A 91 5.73 7.91 14.47
N TYR A 92 5.82 8.02 15.80
CA TYR A 92 6.79 8.91 16.43
C TYR A 92 8.24 8.46 16.21
N MET A 93 8.51 7.16 16.18
CA MET A 93 9.84 6.63 15.81
C MET A 93 10.25 7.10 14.40
N VAL A 94 9.31 7.07 13.44
CA VAL A 94 9.56 7.60 12.09
C VAL A 94 9.77 9.12 12.12
N LYS A 95 8.91 9.86 12.82
CA LYS A 95 9.04 11.32 12.95
C LYS A 95 10.37 11.76 13.54
N ASN A 96 10.86 11.02 14.53
CA ASN A 96 12.10 11.33 15.24
C ASN A 96 13.37 10.87 14.50
N GLY A 97 13.22 10.16 13.37
CA GLY A 97 14.32 9.60 12.59
C GLY A 97 14.94 8.33 13.19
N GLU A 98 14.29 7.70 14.17
CA GLU A 98 14.69 6.41 14.74
C GLU A 98 14.38 5.27 13.74
N CYS A 99 13.31 5.42 12.97
CA CYS A 99 12.91 4.53 11.89
C CYS A 99 12.71 5.30 10.57
N ASP A 100 12.98 4.63 9.44
CA ASP A 100 12.78 5.15 8.10
C ASP A 100 11.34 4.99 7.62
N ALA A 101 10.66 3.94 8.14
CA ALA A 101 9.34 3.54 7.68
C ALA A 101 8.47 3.02 8.82
N PHE A 102 7.15 3.11 8.61
CA PHE A 102 6.12 2.52 9.44
C PHE A 102 5.22 1.61 8.60
N VAL A 103 4.93 0.40 9.10
CA VAL A 103 4.04 -0.59 8.46
C VAL A 103 2.94 -1.00 9.44
N SER A 104 1.68 -0.99 8.98
CA SER A 104 0.54 -1.40 9.79
C SER A 104 -0.57 -2.07 8.98
N ALA A 105 -1.15 -3.13 9.51
CA ALA A 105 -2.40 -3.74 9.07
C ALA A 105 -3.63 -3.21 9.83
N GLY A 106 -3.44 -2.31 10.81
CA GLY A 106 -4.48 -1.77 11.67
C GLY A 106 -5.45 -0.80 11.00
N SER A 107 -6.14 0.01 11.80
CA SER A 107 -7.16 0.97 11.34
C SER A 107 -6.63 1.90 10.25
N THR A 108 -7.19 1.82 9.03
CA THR A 108 -6.80 2.69 7.90
C THR A 108 -6.97 4.16 8.26
N GLY A 109 -8.08 4.52 8.91
CA GLY A 109 -8.32 5.89 9.34
C GLY A 109 -7.26 6.40 10.33
N ALA A 110 -6.84 5.57 11.30
CA ALA A 110 -5.80 5.93 12.25
C ALA A 110 -4.44 6.10 11.56
N VAL A 111 -4.10 5.21 10.60
CA VAL A 111 -2.87 5.29 9.82
C VAL A 111 -2.84 6.58 8.98
N LEU A 112 -3.94 6.93 8.31
CA LEU A 112 -4.07 8.14 7.51
C LEU A 112 -3.93 9.42 8.37
N VAL A 113 -4.66 9.48 9.49
CA VAL A 113 -4.62 10.64 10.40
C VAL A 113 -3.24 10.75 11.04
N GLY A 114 -2.71 9.66 11.58
CA GLY A 114 -1.39 9.65 12.22
C GLY A 114 -0.28 10.01 11.25
N GLY A 115 -0.30 9.48 10.03
CA GLY A 115 0.65 9.83 8.97
C GLY A 115 0.68 11.33 8.71
N GLN A 116 -0.50 11.97 8.57
CA GLN A 116 -0.59 13.41 8.33
C GLN A 116 -0.21 14.27 9.54
N VAL A 117 -0.58 13.86 10.75
CA VAL A 117 -0.47 14.71 11.97
C VAL A 117 0.84 14.46 12.71
N ILE A 118 1.34 13.22 12.73
CA ILE A 118 2.55 12.83 13.46
C ILE A 118 3.76 12.87 12.53
N VAL A 119 3.76 12.04 11.48
CA VAL A 119 4.89 11.97 10.52
C VAL A 119 5.02 13.28 9.75
N GLY A 120 3.89 13.84 9.36
CA GLY A 120 3.83 15.13 8.67
C GLY A 120 4.04 15.00 7.16
N ARG A 121 3.58 16.03 6.43
CA ARG A 121 3.63 16.08 4.97
C ARG A 121 4.92 16.75 4.49
N ILE A 122 5.42 16.31 3.34
CA ILE A 122 6.44 17.05 2.59
C ILE A 122 5.90 18.45 2.29
N ARG A 123 6.78 19.46 2.42
CA ARG A 123 6.38 20.85 2.15
C ARG A 123 5.96 20.99 0.68
N GLY A 124 4.79 21.55 0.44
CA GLY A 124 4.17 21.67 -0.89
C GLY A 124 3.09 20.62 -1.15
N VAL A 125 3.14 19.43 -0.53
CA VAL A 125 2.11 18.40 -0.67
C VAL A 125 0.82 18.82 0.02
N GLY A 126 -0.25 18.93 -0.75
CA GLY A 126 -1.59 19.29 -0.25
C GLY A 126 -2.18 18.21 0.65
N ARG A 127 -2.24 17.00 0.15
CA ARG A 127 -2.73 15.80 0.85
C ARG A 127 -1.99 14.55 0.37
N PRO A 128 -1.57 13.65 1.27
CA PRO A 128 -1.00 12.35 0.92
C PRO A 128 -2.07 11.42 0.35
N PRO A 129 -1.90 10.84 -0.84
CA PRO A 129 -2.78 9.78 -1.33
C PRO A 129 -2.38 8.41 -0.79
N LEU A 130 -3.35 7.50 -0.65
CA LEU A 130 -3.11 6.08 -0.46
C LEU A 130 -2.99 5.42 -1.84
N ALA A 131 -1.87 4.76 -2.10
CA ALA A 131 -1.44 4.34 -3.42
C ALA A 131 -1.23 2.81 -3.54
N PRO A 132 -2.31 1.99 -3.57
CA PRO A 132 -2.19 0.57 -3.81
C PRO A 132 -1.79 0.25 -5.25
N LEU A 133 -1.01 -0.82 -5.42
CA LEU A 133 -0.83 -1.48 -6.70
C LEU A 133 -2.01 -2.42 -6.98
N ILE A 134 -2.50 -2.40 -8.21
CA ILE A 134 -3.54 -3.32 -8.70
C ILE A 134 -2.98 -4.16 -9.85
N PRO A 135 -3.27 -5.47 -9.89
CA PRO A 135 -2.79 -6.33 -10.95
C PRO A 135 -3.51 -6.04 -12.27
N THR A 136 -2.78 -6.17 -13.37
CA THR A 136 -3.31 -6.02 -14.73
C THR A 136 -2.73 -7.09 -15.64
N GLU A 137 -3.25 -7.22 -16.85
CA GLU A 137 -2.69 -8.13 -17.86
C GLU A 137 -1.25 -7.79 -18.25
N LYS A 138 -0.80 -6.54 -18.03
CA LYS A 138 0.55 -6.05 -18.36
C LYS A 138 1.48 -5.93 -17.14
N GLY A 139 1.10 -6.49 -16.00
CA GLY A 139 1.83 -6.38 -14.74
C GLY A 139 0.99 -5.70 -13.66
N VAL A 140 1.38 -4.52 -13.21
CA VAL A 140 0.65 -3.76 -12.18
C VAL A 140 0.46 -2.31 -12.60
N SER A 141 -0.61 -1.70 -12.12
CA SER A 141 -0.85 -0.25 -12.17
C SER A 141 -0.97 0.31 -10.76
N LEU A 142 -0.52 1.54 -10.57
CA LEU A 142 -0.67 2.27 -9.31
C LEU A 142 -1.95 3.09 -9.34
N LEU A 143 -2.86 2.85 -8.41
CA LEU A 143 -4.13 3.56 -8.30
C LEU A 143 -4.05 4.62 -7.19
N LEU A 144 -4.29 5.88 -7.52
CA LEU A 144 -4.22 7.04 -6.62
C LEU A 144 -5.44 7.95 -6.81
N ASP A 145 -6.19 8.23 -5.80
CA ASP A 145 -6.14 7.90 -4.38
C ASP A 145 -7.16 6.80 -4.05
N CYS A 146 -6.87 5.95 -3.06
CA CYS A 146 -7.75 4.85 -2.66
C CYS A 146 -8.21 4.94 -1.20
N GLY A 147 -8.82 6.05 -0.78
CA GLY A 147 -9.46 6.14 0.52
C GLY A 147 -8.90 7.18 1.48
N ALA A 148 -7.94 8.02 1.07
CA ALA A 148 -7.38 9.06 1.92
C ALA A 148 -8.10 10.42 1.75
N ASN A 149 -8.49 10.81 0.52
CA ASN A 149 -8.98 12.15 0.21
C ASN A 149 -10.24 12.10 -0.66
N VAL A 150 -11.40 11.99 -0.03
CA VAL A 150 -12.71 11.91 -0.71
C VAL A 150 -13.03 13.23 -1.44
N ASP A 151 -12.77 14.38 -0.77
CA ASP A 151 -12.98 15.71 -1.35
C ASP A 151 -11.67 16.26 -1.93
N ALA A 152 -11.15 15.64 -2.97
CA ALA A 152 -9.94 16.10 -3.64
C ALA A 152 -10.20 17.35 -4.50
N ARG A 153 -9.15 18.16 -4.69
CA ARG A 153 -9.15 19.32 -5.60
C ARG A 153 -8.31 19.00 -6.83
N PRO A 154 -8.53 19.69 -7.97
CA PRO A 154 -7.74 19.46 -9.18
C PRO A 154 -6.23 19.50 -8.97
N SER A 155 -5.73 20.46 -8.19
CA SER A 155 -4.30 20.55 -7.85
C SER A 155 -3.75 19.33 -7.08
N MET A 156 -4.60 18.66 -6.28
CA MET A 156 -4.18 17.44 -5.58
C MET A 156 -4.03 16.27 -6.56
N LEU A 157 -4.96 16.12 -7.53
CA LEU A 157 -4.88 15.08 -8.54
C LEU A 157 -3.61 15.24 -9.42
N VAL A 158 -3.21 16.47 -9.72
CA VAL A 158 -1.93 16.74 -10.39
C VAL A 158 -0.75 16.29 -9.53
N GLN A 159 -0.77 16.58 -8.22
CA GLN A 159 0.26 16.08 -7.31
C GLN A 159 0.26 14.55 -7.21
N PHE A 160 -0.91 13.91 -7.20
CA PHE A 160 -1.01 12.44 -7.22
C PHE A 160 -0.37 11.86 -8.48
N ALA A 161 -0.63 12.45 -9.64
CA ALA A 161 -0.02 12.05 -10.90
C ALA A 161 1.51 12.11 -10.85
N LYS A 162 2.08 13.22 -10.36
CA LYS A 162 3.53 13.41 -10.19
C LYS A 162 4.12 12.38 -9.20
N MET A 163 3.52 12.24 -8.02
CA MET A 163 3.98 11.28 -7.01
C MET A 163 3.87 9.83 -7.50
N GLY A 164 2.80 9.50 -8.22
CA GLY A 164 2.61 8.18 -8.82
C GLY A 164 3.66 7.88 -9.90
N SER A 165 4.00 8.87 -10.73
CA SER A 165 5.05 8.74 -11.74
C SER A 165 6.41 8.48 -11.11
N VAL A 166 6.79 9.24 -10.07
CA VAL A 166 8.02 9.01 -9.29
C VAL A 166 8.07 7.61 -8.72
N TYR A 167 6.97 7.15 -8.13
CA TYR A 167 6.90 5.81 -7.54
C TYR A 167 7.05 4.71 -8.60
N MET A 168 6.29 4.77 -9.68
CA MET A 168 6.34 3.76 -10.75
C MET A 168 7.70 3.72 -11.45
N GLU A 169 8.34 4.86 -11.63
CA GLU A 169 9.66 4.93 -12.23
C GLU A 169 10.74 4.38 -11.30
N SER A 170 10.75 4.82 -10.04
CA SER A 170 11.84 4.52 -9.12
C SER A 170 11.70 3.16 -8.44
N VAL A 171 10.49 2.75 -8.02
CA VAL A 171 10.26 1.50 -7.28
C VAL A 171 9.94 0.36 -8.24
N MET A 172 9.12 0.63 -9.27
CA MET A 172 8.67 -0.41 -10.19
C MET A 172 9.52 -0.50 -11.46
N GLY A 173 10.44 0.44 -11.68
CA GLY A 173 11.34 0.46 -12.85
C GLY A 173 10.64 0.76 -14.18
N VAL A 174 9.43 1.31 -14.15
CA VAL A 174 8.65 1.64 -15.34
C VAL A 174 9.14 2.97 -15.89
N LYS A 175 9.86 2.95 -17.01
CA LYS A 175 10.37 4.18 -17.66
C LYS A 175 9.24 4.97 -18.27
N ASN A 176 9.18 6.29 -17.96
CA ASN A 176 8.20 7.23 -18.46
C ASN A 176 6.75 6.71 -18.30
N PRO A 177 6.28 6.45 -17.05
CA PRO A 177 5.02 5.78 -16.79
C PRO A 177 3.84 6.56 -17.36
N ARG A 178 2.93 5.84 -18.00
CA ARG A 178 1.72 6.39 -18.61
C ARG A 178 0.72 6.75 -17.52
N VAL A 179 0.33 8.02 -17.47
CA VAL A 179 -0.59 8.56 -16.46
C VAL A 179 -1.96 8.78 -17.10
N GLY A 180 -3.00 8.18 -16.55
CA GLY A 180 -4.39 8.39 -16.95
C GLY A 180 -5.27 8.85 -15.81
N ILE A 181 -6.26 9.70 -16.12
CA ILE A 181 -7.31 10.09 -15.16
C ILE A 181 -8.54 9.21 -15.35
N VAL A 182 -9.11 8.70 -14.24
CA VAL A 182 -10.35 7.92 -14.30
C VAL A 182 -11.50 8.80 -14.80
N ASN A 183 -12.20 8.33 -15.84
CA ASN A 183 -13.32 9.03 -16.44
C ASN A 183 -14.43 8.04 -16.86
N ILE A 184 -15.60 8.56 -17.19
CA ILE A 184 -16.76 7.80 -17.69
C ILE A 184 -16.76 7.56 -19.19
N GLY A 185 -15.76 8.05 -19.91
CA GLY A 185 -15.55 7.90 -21.35
C GLY A 185 -14.23 8.52 -21.78
N ALA A 186 -13.81 8.25 -23.00
CA ALA A 186 -12.52 8.66 -23.54
C ALA A 186 -12.43 10.18 -23.85
N GLU A 187 -13.58 10.85 -24.06
CA GLU A 187 -13.64 12.23 -24.49
C GLU A 187 -13.32 13.21 -23.35
N GLU A 188 -12.58 14.28 -23.66
CA GLU A 188 -12.11 15.28 -22.68
C GLU A 188 -13.25 16.03 -21.97
N GLU A 189 -14.38 16.24 -22.65
CA GLU A 189 -15.54 16.93 -22.12
C GLU A 189 -16.40 16.07 -21.17
N LYS A 190 -16.17 14.77 -21.11
CA LYS A 190 -16.88 13.87 -20.19
C LYS A 190 -16.34 13.95 -18.75
N GLY A 191 -17.14 13.46 -17.83
CA GLY A 191 -16.80 13.39 -16.42
C GLY A 191 -17.49 14.44 -15.55
N ASN A 192 -17.21 14.37 -14.26
CA ASN A 192 -17.69 15.33 -13.27
C ASN A 192 -16.84 16.63 -13.29
N ALA A 193 -17.23 17.62 -12.49
CA ALA A 193 -16.52 18.90 -12.43
C ALA A 193 -15.03 18.72 -12.11
N LEU A 194 -14.70 17.85 -11.13
CA LEU A 194 -13.31 17.60 -10.73
C LEU A 194 -12.47 17.09 -11.89
N VAL A 195 -12.98 16.11 -12.68
CA VAL A 195 -12.26 15.56 -13.82
C VAL A 195 -12.07 16.62 -14.91
N LYS A 196 -13.13 17.36 -15.25
CA LYS A 196 -13.08 18.43 -16.27
C LYS A 196 -12.09 19.55 -15.92
N GLU A 197 -12.01 19.92 -14.65
CA GLU A 197 -11.06 20.94 -14.19
C GLU A 197 -9.64 20.38 -14.10
N THR A 198 -9.47 19.09 -13.79
CA THR A 198 -8.14 18.46 -13.64
C THR A 198 -7.51 18.12 -14.99
N PHE A 199 -8.30 17.67 -15.96
CA PHE A 199 -7.82 17.21 -17.26
C PHE A 199 -6.86 18.19 -17.96
N PRO A 200 -7.22 19.47 -18.16
CA PRO A 200 -6.32 20.43 -18.79
C PRO A 200 -5.04 20.70 -17.96
N LEU A 201 -5.11 20.57 -16.63
CA LEU A 201 -3.92 20.72 -15.78
C LEU A 201 -2.95 19.56 -15.99
N LEU A 202 -3.44 18.32 -16.07
CA LEU A 202 -2.62 17.15 -16.36
C LEU A 202 -2.04 17.20 -17.78
N LYS A 203 -2.84 17.61 -18.77
CA LYS A 203 -2.43 17.73 -20.17
C LYS A 203 -1.29 18.73 -20.37
N ASN A 204 -1.25 19.79 -19.56
CA ASN A 204 -0.23 20.84 -19.60
C ASN A 204 0.89 20.61 -18.55
N CYS A 205 0.99 19.45 -17.92
CA CYS A 205 2.01 19.12 -16.92
C CYS A 205 3.18 18.37 -17.59
N PRO A 206 4.30 19.03 -17.86
CA PRO A 206 5.41 18.44 -18.63
C PRO A 206 6.18 17.35 -17.87
N GLU A 207 6.00 17.26 -16.55
CA GLU A 207 6.70 16.32 -15.69
C GLU A 207 6.07 14.91 -15.70
N ILE A 208 4.96 14.72 -16.41
CA ILE A 208 4.25 13.43 -16.49
C ILE A 208 3.95 13.05 -17.95
N ASN A 209 3.87 11.77 -18.22
CA ASN A 209 3.42 11.23 -19.50
C ASN A 209 1.89 11.03 -19.47
N PHE A 210 1.13 12.12 -19.58
CA PHE A 210 -0.34 12.06 -19.53
C PHE A 210 -0.92 11.50 -20.84
N ILE A 211 -1.69 10.43 -20.72
CA ILE A 211 -2.31 9.73 -21.87
C ILE A 211 -3.82 9.99 -22.03
N GLY A 212 -4.42 10.84 -21.16
CA GLY A 212 -5.84 11.16 -21.22
C GLY A 212 -6.71 10.39 -20.24
N SER A 213 -7.97 10.18 -20.62
CA SER A 213 -8.97 9.47 -19.83
C SER A 213 -8.77 7.97 -19.84
N VAL A 214 -9.04 7.32 -18.68
CA VAL A 214 -9.08 5.86 -18.53
C VAL A 214 -10.45 5.47 -17.99
N GLU A 215 -11.17 4.62 -18.71
CA GLU A 215 -12.41 4.02 -18.21
C GLU A 215 -12.10 2.87 -17.25
N ALA A 216 -12.89 2.71 -16.18
CA ALA A 216 -12.66 1.68 -15.18
C ALA A 216 -12.60 0.25 -15.76
N ARG A 217 -13.33 -0.03 -16.87
CA ARG A 217 -13.30 -1.33 -17.57
C ARG A 217 -11.96 -1.65 -18.23
N ASP A 218 -11.15 -0.63 -18.55
CA ASP A 218 -9.88 -0.79 -19.26
C ASP A 218 -8.69 -0.93 -18.30
N ILE A 219 -8.92 -0.70 -17.00
CA ILE A 219 -7.90 -0.84 -15.95
C ILE A 219 -7.32 -2.26 -15.91
N PRO A 220 -8.12 -3.35 -15.91
CA PRO A 220 -7.59 -4.72 -15.88
C PRO A 220 -6.71 -5.06 -17.08
N ALA A 221 -6.92 -4.42 -18.22
CA ALA A 221 -6.10 -4.58 -19.43
C ALA A 221 -4.78 -3.78 -19.40
N GLY A 222 -4.50 -3.03 -18.34
CA GLY A 222 -3.29 -2.21 -18.19
C GLY A 222 -3.30 -1.00 -19.14
N ALA A 223 -4.39 -0.22 -19.11
CA ALA A 223 -4.56 0.99 -19.92
C ALA A 223 -3.52 2.07 -19.54
N ALA A 224 -3.22 2.23 -18.26
CA ALA A 224 -2.22 3.18 -17.75
C ALA A 224 -1.37 2.53 -16.64
N ASP A 225 -0.19 3.09 -16.39
CA ASP A 225 0.71 2.63 -15.33
C ASP A 225 0.41 3.35 -14.00
N VAL A 226 -0.03 4.61 -14.09
CA VAL A 226 -0.52 5.44 -12.99
C VAL A 226 -1.96 5.86 -13.29
N ILE A 227 -2.88 5.53 -12.40
CA ILE A 227 -4.32 5.77 -12.55
C ILE A 227 -4.75 6.75 -11.47
N VAL A 228 -5.14 7.95 -11.88
CA VAL A 228 -5.45 9.07 -10.97
C VAL A 228 -6.96 9.25 -10.81
N CYS A 229 -7.41 9.32 -9.59
CA CYS A 229 -8.79 9.64 -9.21
C CYS A 229 -8.83 10.21 -7.79
N GLU A 230 -10.00 10.64 -7.32
CA GLU A 230 -10.20 10.94 -5.90
C GLU A 230 -10.53 9.64 -5.12
N ALA A 231 -10.44 9.72 -3.79
CA ALA A 231 -10.44 8.53 -2.95
C ALA A 231 -11.74 7.72 -2.95
N PHE A 232 -12.90 8.33 -3.19
CA PHE A 232 -14.16 7.59 -3.27
C PHE A 232 -14.19 6.70 -4.52
N VAL A 233 -13.89 7.25 -5.68
CA VAL A 233 -13.80 6.49 -6.93
C VAL A 233 -12.71 5.42 -6.84
N GLY A 234 -11.51 5.77 -6.36
CA GLY A 234 -10.42 4.81 -6.21
C GLY A 234 -10.74 3.66 -5.26
N ASN A 235 -11.38 3.93 -4.14
CA ASN A 235 -11.79 2.89 -3.20
C ASN A 235 -12.90 1.99 -3.78
N VAL A 236 -13.85 2.56 -4.53
CA VAL A 236 -14.89 1.78 -5.23
C VAL A 236 -14.25 0.86 -6.26
N ILE A 237 -13.34 1.37 -7.09
CA ILE A 237 -12.60 0.57 -8.09
C ILE A 237 -11.85 -0.57 -7.38
N LEU A 238 -11.06 -0.26 -6.36
CA LEU A 238 -10.25 -1.24 -5.63
C LEU A 238 -11.13 -2.34 -5.02
N LYS A 239 -12.18 -1.98 -4.31
CA LYS A 239 -13.07 -2.94 -3.63
C LYS A 239 -13.89 -3.78 -4.61
N MET A 240 -14.34 -3.19 -5.73
CA MET A 240 -15.01 -3.93 -6.78
C MET A 240 -14.05 -4.93 -7.45
N TYR A 241 -12.81 -4.48 -7.73
CA TYR A 241 -11.79 -5.34 -8.34
C TYR A 241 -11.46 -6.54 -7.44
N GLU A 242 -11.20 -6.29 -6.14
CA GLU A 242 -10.97 -7.33 -5.14
C GLU A 242 -12.17 -8.30 -5.05
N GLY A 243 -13.38 -7.76 -4.94
CA GLY A 243 -14.61 -8.54 -4.79
C GLY A 243 -14.91 -9.43 -6.01
N VAL A 244 -14.85 -8.87 -7.22
CA VAL A 244 -15.10 -9.62 -8.46
C VAL A 244 -14.03 -10.69 -8.67
N SER A 245 -12.76 -10.38 -8.44
CA SER A 245 -11.66 -11.35 -8.56
C SER A 245 -11.86 -12.53 -7.59
N SER A 246 -12.19 -12.25 -6.32
CA SER A 246 -12.46 -13.27 -5.31
C SER A 246 -13.65 -14.14 -5.68
N ALA A 247 -14.77 -13.53 -6.09
CA ALA A 247 -15.99 -14.24 -6.47
C ALA A 247 -15.76 -15.15 -7.68
N LEU A 248 -15.06 -14.65 -8.71
CA LEU A 248 -14.74 -15.43 -9.92
C LEU A 248 -13.86 -16.64 -9.59
N LEU A 249 -12.79 -16.43 -8.80
CA LEU A 249 -11.90 -17.52 -8.37
C LEU A 249 -12.64 -18.57 -7.55
N HIS A 250 -13.57 -18.14 -6.67
CA HIS A 250 -14.40 -19.04 -5.89
C HIS A 250 -15.30 -19.90 -6.80
N GLN A 251 -15.97 -19.30 -7.79
CA GLN A 251 -16.84 -20.00 -8.74
C GLN A 251 -16.05 -20.99 -9.62
N VAL A 252 -14.88 -20.58 -10.12
CA VAL A 252 -13.98 -21.47 -10.88
C VAL A 252 -13.57 -22.66 -10.03
N LYS A 253 -13.17 -22.43 -8.77
CA LYS A 253 -12.81 -23.52 -7.85
C LYS A 253 -14.00 -24.47 -7.58
N GLN A 254 -15.19 -23.94 -7.35
CA GLN A 254 -16.40 -24.76 -7.16
C GLN A 254 -16.69 -25.61 -8.41
N GLY A 255 -16.67 -25.02 -9.61
CA GLY A 255 -16.85 -25.73 -10.87
C GLY A 255 -15.84 -26.87 -11.05
N MET A 256 -14.57 -26.58 -10.78
CA MET A 256 -13.50 -27.60 -10.87
C MET A 256 -13.65 -28.74 -9.87
N MET A 257 -14.30 -28.49 -8.74
CA MET A 257 -14.49 -29.49 -7.69
C MET A 257 -15.88 -30.20 -7.76
N SER A 258 -16.71 -29.90 -8.76
CA SER A 258 -18.11 -30.34 -8.83
C SER A 258 -18.27 -31.85 -9.18
N THR A 259 -17.39 -32.39 -10.03
CA THR A 259 -17.46 -33.79 -10.49
C THR A 259 -16.10 -34.49 -10.40
N LEU A 260 -16.07 -35.82 -10.43
CA LEU A 260 -14.82 -36.59 -10.48
C LEU A 260 -13.97 -36.24 -11.72
N ARG A 261 -14.64 -36.07 -12.87
CA ARG A 261 -13.95 -35.70 -14.13
C ARG A 261 -13.32 -34.31 -14.04
N SER A 262 -14.07 -33.30 -13.52
CA SER A 262 -13.55 -31.95 -13.36
C SER A 262 -12.44 -31.88 -12.30
N LYS A 263 -12.50 -32.67 -11.22
CA LYS A 263 -11.38 -32.80 -10.24
C LYS A 263 -10.11 -33.36 -10.88
N MET A 264 -10.22 -34.38 -11.73
CA MET A 264 -9.06 -34.93 -12.46
C MET A 264 -8.49 -33.88 -13.44
N GLY A 265 -9.35 -33.19 -14.19
CA GLY A 265 -8.92 -32.08 -15.05
C GLY A 265 -8.26 -30.96 -14.25
N ALA A 266 -8.82 -30.57 -13.10
CA ALA A 266 -8.26 -29.56 -12.21
C ALA A 266 -6.83 -29.93 -11.73
N LEU A 267 -6.59 -31.20 -11.43
CA LEU A 267 -5.25 -31.67 -11.03
C LEU A 267 -4.22 -31.47 -12.16
N LEU A 268 -4.60 -31.73 -13.39
CA LEU A 268 -3.74 -31.56 -14.57
C LEU A 268 -3.43 -30.08 -14.87
N VAL A 269 -4.43 -29.21 -14.75
CA VAL A 269 -4.25 -27.75 -15.04
C VAL A 269 -3.73 -26.95 -13.86
N LYS A 270 -3.67 -27.53 -12.66
CA LYS A 270 -3.25 -26.84 -11.42
C LYS A 270 -1.92 -26.08 -11.53
N PRO A 271 -0.84 -26.64 -12.16
CA PRO A 271 0.42 -25.89 -12.29
C PRO A 271 0.27 -24.62 -13.12
N ALA A 272 -0.39 -24.71 -14.30
CA ALA A 272 -0.65 -23.57 -15.17
C ALA A 272 -1.52 -22.51 -14.48
N LEU A 273 -2.60 -22.95 -13.85
CA LEU A 273 -3.51 -22.06 -13.11
C LEU A 273 -2.79 -21.34 -11.96
N LYS A 274 -1.92 -22.03 -11.22
CA LYS A 274 -1.12 -21.43 -10.14
C LYS A 274 -0.18 -20.34 -10.68
N THR A 275 0.43 -20.55 -11.83
CA THR A 275 1.31 -19.55 -12.49
C THR A 275 0.51 -18.32 -12.91
N THR A 276 -0.63 -18.52 -13.59
CA THR A 276 -1.51 -17.43 -14.00
C THR A 276 -2.05 -16.64 -12.81
N LEU A 277 -2.52 -17.32 -11.75
CA LEU A 277 -3.05 -16.66 -10.57
C LEU A 277 -1.97 -15.89 -9.80
N LYS A 278 -0.73 -16.34 -9.84
CA LYS A 278 0.39 -15.63 -9.20
C LYS A 278 0.64 -14.26 -9.83
N SER A 279 0.40 -14.07 -11.13
CA SER A 279 0.54 -12.75 -11.77
C SER A 279 -0.52 -11.73 -11.32
N PHE A 280 -1.63 -12.21 -10.77
CA PHE A 280 -2.69 -11.35 -10.18
C PHE A 280 -2.56 -11.19 -8.66
N ASP A 281 -1.53 -11.76 -8.05
CA ASP A 281 -1.29 -11.68 -6.61
C ASP A 281 -0.45 -10.45 -6.27
N THR A 282 -1.12 -9.41 -5.77
CA THR A 282 -0.45 -8.16 -5.34
C THR A 282 0.27 -8.28 -4.01
N SER A 283 0.07 -9.36 -3.26
CA SER A 283 0.72 -9.59 -1.97
C SER A 283 2.26 -9.57 -2.07
N GLN A 284 2.80 -9.91 -3.24
CA GLN A 284 4.24 -9.89 -3.51
C GLN A 284 4.85 -8.47 -3.63
N TYR A 285 4.02 -7.44 -3.84
CA TYR A 285 4.48 -6.05 -3.97
C TYR A 285 4.41 -5.26 -2.66
N GLY A 286 3.89 -5.85 -1.59
CA GLY A 286 3.74 -5.21 -0.29
C GLY A 286 2.43 -4.46 -0.11
N GLY A 287 2.42 -3.51 0.82
CA GLY A 287 1.25 -2.70 1.13
C GLY A 287 1.14 -1.43 0.29
N ALA A 288 0.05 -0.68 0.50
CA ALA A 288 -0.18 0.62 -0.11
C ALA A 288 0.58 1.73 0.64
N PRO A 289 1.54 2.42 0.02
CA PRO A 289 2.19 3.55 0.65
C PRO A 289 1.30 4.79 0.68
N LEU A 290 1.46 5.62 1.72
CA LEU A 290 1.01 7.00 1.74
C LEU A 290 2.13 7.88 1.15
N LEU A 291 1.95 8.34 -0.05
CA LEU A 291 2.96 9.16 -0.73
C LEU A 291 2.89 10.63 -0.28
N GLY A 292 4.05 11.29 -0.23
CA GLY A 292 4.14 12.72 0.12
C GLY A 292 4.17 13.02 1.62
N LEU A 293 4.52 12.04 2.46
CA LEU A 293 4.87 12.21 3.87
C LEU A 293 6.38 12.35 4.06
N ASN A 294 6.82 12.97 5.17
CA ASN A 294 8.25 13.10 5.50
C ASN A 294 8.96 11.78 5.83
N GLY A 295 8.20 10.73 6.13
CA GLY A 295 8.67 9.37 6.33
C GLY A 295 7.73 8.39 5.63
N LEU A 296 8.21 7.20 5.29
CA LEU A 296 7.39 6.20 4.62
C LEU A 296 6.36 5.61 5.59
N VAL A 297 5.10 5.63 5.20
CA VAL A 297 3.98 4.98 5.89
C VAL A 297 3.34 4.01 4.92
N VAL A 298 3.31 2.74 5.28
CA VAL A 298 2.74 1.66 4.46
C VAL A 298 1.54 1.05 5.17
N LYS A 299 0.41 1.03 4.49
CA LYS A 299 -0.82 0.38 4.95
C LYS A 299 -1.01 -0.97 4.26
N THR A 300 -1.06 -2.06 5.02
CA THR A 300 -1.45 -3.37 4.50
C THR A 300 -2.94 -3.63 4.74
N HIS A 301 -3.51 -4.64 4.10
CA HIS A 301 -4.91 -5.00 4.33
C HIS A 301 -5.12 -5.49 5.77
N GLY A 302 -6.33 -5.28 6.36
CA GLY A 302 -6.63 -5.76 7.72
C GLY A 302 -6.48 -7.27 7.89
N SER A 303 -6.81 -8.04 6.86
CA SER A 303 -6.67 -9.50 6.84
C SER A 303 -5.30 -10.00 6.36
N SER A 304 -4.29 -9.14 6.25
CA SER A 304 -2.94 -9.50 5.81
C SER A 304 -2.37 -10.69 6.58
N LYS A 305 -1.67 -11.54 5.85
CA LYS A 305 -0.89 -12.66 6.38
C LYS A 305 0.60 -12.32 6.37
N ALA A 306 1.41 -13.22 6.88
CA ALA A 306 2.84 -13.03 7.00
C ALA A 306 3.53 -12.61 5.68
N VAL A 307 3.09 -13.14 4.55
CA VAL A 307 3.66 -12.82 3.23
C VAL A 307 3.48 -11.35 2.87
N GLU A 308 2.27 -10.79 3.04
CA GLU A 308 2.01 -9.38 2.78
C GLU A 308 2.77 -8.46 3.74
N VAL A 309 2.83 -8.84 5.03
CA VAL A 309 3.60 -8.09 6.04
C VAL A 309 5.09 -8.09 5.69
N LYS A 310 5.66 -9.28 5.40
CA LYS A 310 7.04 -9.42 4.93
C LYS A 310 7.34 -8.50 3.76
N ASN A 311 6.53 -8.58 2.70
CA ASN A 311 6.76 -7.83 1.47
C ASN A 311 6.57 -6.32 1.70
N SER A 312 5.67 -5.91 2.60
CA SER A 312 5.51 -4.51 3.01
C SER A 312 6.74 -3.97 3.75
N ILE A 313 7.41 -4.81 4.53
CA ILE A 313 8.67 -4.45 5.19
C ILE A 313 9.79 -4.34 4.15
N LEU A 314 9.91 -5.33 3.26
CA LEU A 314 10.96 -5.36 2.24
C LEU A 314 10.84 -4.23 1.21
N GLN A 315 9.62 -3.80 0.85
CA GLN A 315 9.43 -2.65 -0.05
C GLN A 315 10.01 -1.35 0.52
N CYS A 316 10.10 -1.23 1.86
CA CYS A 316 10.70 -0.05 2.50
C CYS A 316 12.18 0.12 2.14
N ILE A 317 12.88 -0.97 1.80
CA ILE A 317 14.28 -0.92 1.36
C ILE A 317 14.40 -0.13 0.04
N ALA A 318 13.65 -0.54 -0.97
CA ALA A 318 13.65 0.14 -2.27
C ALA A 318 13.22 1.61 -2.13
N PHE A 319 12.23 1.88 -1.30
CA PHE A 319 11.74 3.25 -1.07
C PHE A 319 12.82 4.17 -0.48
N LYS A 320 13.61 3.68 0.50
CA LYS A 320 14.72 4.43 1.10
C LYS A 320 15.90 4.57 0.12
N GLU A 321 16.34 3.45 -0.49
CA GLU A 321 17.49 3.43 -1.41
C GLU A 321 17.26 4.33 -2.63
N GLU A 322 16.04 4.35 -3.18
CA GLU A 322 15.65 5.19 -4.31
C GLU A 322 15.32 6.63 -3.92
N LYS A 323 15.37 7.00 -2.64
CA LYS A 323 15.13 8.35 -2.13
C LYS A 323 13.82 8.96 -2.62
N ILE A 324 12.73 8.18 -2.51
CA ILE A 324 11.43 8.55 -3.10
C ILE A 324 10.91 9.87 -2.55
N ASN A 325 11.07 10.13 -1.25
CA ASN A 325 10.60 11.37 -0.63
C ASN A 325 11.36 12.61 -1.17
N GLU A 326 12.66 12.50 -1.42
CA GLU A 326 13.47 13.55 -2.03
C GLU A 326 13.04 13.82 -3.47
N LYS A 327 12.86 12.76 -4.27
CA LYS A 327 12.37 12.89 -5.65
C LYS A 327 10.97 13.51 -5.71
N ILE A 328 10.06 13.13 -4.80
CA ILE A 328 8.74 13.75 -4.69
C ILE A 328 8.86 15.23 -4.36
N LYS A 329 9.74 15.59 -3.41
CA LYS A 329 9.96 16.99 -3.00
C LYS A 329 10.50 17.87 -4.13
N GLU A 330 11.29 17.31 -5.04
CA GLU A 330 11.82 18.01 -6.21
C GLU A 330 10.77 18.28 -7.28
N GLN A 331 9.71 17.46 -7.34
CA GLN A 331 8.66 17.58 -8.37
C GLN A 331 7.39 18.31 -7.90
N ILE A 332 7.24 18.59 -6.61
CA ILE A 332 6.06 19.27 -6.04
C ILE A 332 6.37 20.74 -5.75
#